data_ddaa47d45dfd21ddab314cab15b9aae2
#
_entry.id   ddaa47d45dfd21ddab314cab15b9aae2
#
_cell.length_a   1.000
_cell.length_b   1.000
_cell.length_c   1.000
_cell.angle_alpha   90.00
_cell.angle_beta   90.00
_cell.angle_gamma   90.00
#
_symmetry.space_group_name_H-M   'P 1'
#
loop_
_entity.id
_entity.type
_entity.pdbx_description
1 polymer ?
#
loop_
_entity_poly.entity_id
_entity_poly.type
_entity_poly.pdbx_seq_one_letter_code
_entity_poly.pdbx_strand_id
1 'polypeptide(L)'
;MSTQKTQSQKTLLSGSAVIAASILFIIWLFPILTHHFELKITDLKYHLRSYLHHDPEMNSDIVLVNLDDISKKESGYDLWPYAYYARVIQKINAGGPTSLGIDILFTISIDTLGWPQVLTAIEESYVAVNPYFIEF
;
A
#
# COMPACT_ATOMS: atom_id res chain seq x y z
N MET A 1 2.80 15.56 -66.47
CA MET A 1 1.63 15.67 -65.59
C MET A 1 1.58 14.60 -64.49
N SER A 2 2.45 13.59 -64.49
CA SER A 2 2.46 12.48 -63.49
C SER A 2 3.20 12.76 -62.18
N THR A 3 4.25 13.55 -62.19
CA THR A 3 5.13 13.83 -61.04
C THR A 3 4.44 14.64 -59.89
N GLN A 4 3.54 15.54 -60.25
CA GLN A 4 2.84 16.37 -59.24
C GLN A 4 1.82 15.55 -58.42
N LYS A 5 1.19 14.54 -59.05
CA LYS A 5 0.23 13.66 -58.39
C LYS A 5 0.90 12.74 -57.34
N THR A 6 2.12 12.26 -57.64
CA THR A 6 2.91 11.40 -56.74
C THR A 6 3.45 12.15 -55.53
N GLN A 7 3.80 13.44 -55.69
CA GLN A 7 4.29 14.28 -54.62
C GLN A 7 3.17 14.65 -53.62
N SER A 8 1.98 14.95 -54.12
CA SER A 8 0.80 15.21 -53.31
C SER A 8 0.38 13.96 -52.50
N GLN A 9 0.45 12.77 -53.07
CA GLN A 9 0.14 11.54 -52.34
C GLN A 9 1.16 11.23 -51.24
N LYS A 10 2.44 11.49 -51.45
CA LYS A 10 3.47 11.30 -50.42
C LYS A 10 3.27 12.27 -49.22
N THR A 11 2.91 13.51 -49.49
CA THR A 11 2.65 14.51 -48.45
C THR A 11 1.41 14.17 -47.63
N LEU A 12 0.36 13.68 -48.27
CA LEU A 12 -0.86 13.21 -47.61
C LEU A 12 -0.58 11.98 -46.73
N LEU A 13 0.18 11.00 -47.23
CA LEU A 13 0.57 9.81 -46.50
C LEU A 13 1.46 10.13 -45.28
N SER A 14 2.42 11.04 -45.40
CA SER A 14 3.26 11.47 -44.30
C SER A 14 2.47 12.24 -43.24
N GLY A 15 1.54 13.11 -43.65
CA GLY A 15 0.66 13.84 -42.73
C GLY A 15 -0.26 12.91 -41.93
N SER A 16 -0.88 11.94 -42.60
CA SER A 16 -1.74 10.96 -41.89
C SER A 16 -0.97 10.05 -40.93
N ALA A 17 0.25 9.68 -41.28
CA ALA A 17 1.12 8.90 -40.38
C ALA A 17 1.51 9.66 -39.13
N VAL A 18 1.81 10.95 -39.24
CA VAL A 18 2.13 11.80 -38.08
C VAL A 18 0.90 11.95 -37.17
N ILE A 19 -0.28 12.20 -37.73
CA ILE A 19 -1.52 12.29 -36.94
C ILE A 19 -1.80 10.97 -36.23
N ALA A 20 -1.70 9.84 -36.89
CA ALA A 20 -1.90 8.52 -36.29
C ALA A 20 -0.90 8.25 -35.14
N ALA A 21 0.38 8.57 -35.35
CA ALA A 21 1.39 8.43 -34.34
C ALA A 21 1.13 9.33 -33.12
N SER A 22 0.66 10.56 -33.34
CA SER A 22 0.29 11.50 -32.27
C SER A 22 -0.90 10.98 -31.45
N ILE A 23 -1.91 10.43 -32.09
CA ILE A 23 -3.07 9.84 -31.43
C ILE A 23 -2.64 8.62 -30.59
N LEU A 24 -1.82 7.73 -31.15
CA LEU A 24 -1.31 6.56 -30.41
C LEU A 24 -0.46 6.98 -29.21
N PHE A 25 0.35 8.03 -29.35
CA PHE A 25 1.16 8.58 -28.27
C PHE A 25 0.28 9.16 -27.15
N ILE A 26 -0.78 9.89 -27.49
CA ILE A 26 -1.73 10.42 -26.52
C ILE A 26 -2.45 9.28 -25.79
N ILE A 27 -2.92 8.26 -26.50
CA ILE A 27 -3.58 7.09 -25.91
C ILE A 27 -2.63 6.35 -24.96
N TRP A 28 -1.36 6.24 -25.32
CA TRP A 28 -0.34 5.61 -24.46
C TRP A 28 -0.01 6.46 -23.23
N LEU A 29 0.03 7.78 -23.36
CA LEU A 29 0.35 8.69 -22.26
C LEU A 29 -0.82 8.88 -21.29
N PHE A 30 -2.06 8.79 -21.77
CA PHE A 30 -3.27 9.08 -21.02
C PHE A 30 -3.43 8.25 -19.74
N PRO A 31 -3.19 6.92 -19.70
CA PRO A 31 -3.28 6.13 -18.48
C PRO A 31 -2.26 6.54 -17.41
N ILE A 32 -1.06 6.93 -17.83
CA ILE A 32 0.00 7.39 -16.93
C ILE A 32 -0.40 8.72 -16.27
N LEU A 33 -0.94 9.65 -17.06
CA LEU A 33 -1.42 10.94 -16.54
C LEU A 33 -2.62 10.76 -15.61
N THR A 34 -3.62 9.96 -16.00
CA THR A 34 -4.83 9.77 -15.21
C THR A 34 -4.54 9.09 -13.88
N HIS A 35 -3.67 8.08 -13.85
CA HIS A 35 -3.33 7.40 -12.62
C HIS A 35 -2.64 8.33 -11.60
N HIS A 36 -1.70 9.15 -12.04
CA HIS A 36 -1.07 10.14 -11.17
C HIS A 36 -2.03 11.22 -10.68
N PHE A 37 -2.97 11.66 -11.53
CA PHE A 37 -4.00 12.63 -11.14
C PHE A 37 -4.99 12.04 -10.14
N GLU A 38 -5.41 10.80 -10.33
CA GLU A 38 -6.35 10.11 -9.45
C GLU A 38 -5.79 9.95 -8.02
N LEU A 39 -4.53 9.56 -7.88
CA LEU A 39 -3.87 9.50 -6.59
C LEU A 39 -3.83 10.87 -5.90
N LYS A 40 -3.42 11.93 -6.61
CA LYS A 40 -3.36 13.28 -6.05
C LYS A 40 -4.73 13.85 -5.68
N ILE A 41 -5.76 13.55 -6.48
CA ILE A 41 -7.14 13.96 -6.17
C ILE A 41 -7.66 13.22 -4.94
N THR A 42 -7.31 11.96 -4.80
CA THR A 42 -7.67 11.16 -3.63
C THR A 42 -7.00 11.71 -2.38
N ASP A 43 -5.70 11.98 -2.42
CA ASP A 43 -4.99 12.62 -1.31
C ASP A 43 -5.60 13.99 -0.96
N LEU A 44 -5.91 14.80 -1.97
CA LEU A 44 -6.55 16.10 -1.76
C LEU A 44 -7.92 15.97 -1.09
N LYS A 45 -8.73 14.97 -1.48
CA LYS A 45 -10.00 14.67 -0.82
C LYS A 45 -9.83 14.35 0.65
N TYR A 46 -8.85 13.51 1.01
CA TYR A 46 -8.58 13.17 2.40
C TYR A 46 -8.12 14.39 3.20
N HIS A 47 -7.20 15.18 2.66
CA HIS A 47 -6.75 16.42 3.29
C HIS A 47 -7.88 17.43 3.49
N LEU A 48 -8.73 17.61 2.48
CA LEU A 48 -9.86 18.55 2.56
C LEU A 48 -10.90 18.06 3.60
N ARG A 49 -11.18 16.77 3.64
CA ARG A 49 -12.09 16.18 4.61
C ARG A 49 -11.59 16.38 6.03
N SER A 50 -10.32 16.11 6.28
CA SER A 50 -9.70 16.31 7.59
C SER A 50 -9.65 17.80 7.98
N TYR A 51 -9.34 18.69 7.03
CA TYR A 51 -9.36 20.13 7.25
C TYR A 51 -10.75 20.66 7.63
N LEU A 52 -11.80 20.08 7.04
CA LEU A 52 -13.19 20.44 7.32
C LEU A 52 -13.76 19.71 8.56
N HIS A 53 -12.96 18.97 9.29
CA HIS A 53 -13.38 18.14 10.43
C HIS A 53 -14.55 17.21 10.11
N HIS A 54 -14.60 16.68 8.87
CA HIS A 54 -15.59 15.70 8.41
C HIS A 54 -15.03 14.28 8.38
N ASP A 55 -13.96 14.02 9.10
CA ASP A 55 -13.44 12.67 9.24
C ASP A 55 -14.50 11.78 9.93
N PRO A 56 -14.72 10.56 9.42
CA PRO A 56 -15.65 9.65 10.09
C PRO A 56 -15.14 9.34 11.49
N GLU A 57 -16.03 9.28 12.44
CA GLU A 57 -15.70 8.80 13.78
C GLU A 57 -15.19 7.36 13.69
N MET A 58 -14.10 7.11 14.42
CA MET A 58 -13.56 5.77 14.51
C MET A 58 -14.57 4.87 15.21
N ASN A 59 -14.87 3.70 14.62
CA ASN A 59 -15.76 2.74 15.27
C ASN A 59 -15.15 2.31 16.61
N SER A 60 -15.92 2.40 17.69
CA SER A 60 -15.48 2.03 19.04
C SER A 60 -15.08 0.56 19.18
N ASP A 61 -15.54 -0.28 18.25
CA ASP A 61 -15.23 -1.71 18.21
C ASP A 61 -13.86 -2.02 17.58
N ILE A 62 -13.22 -0.99 17.02
CA ILE A 62 -11.89 -1.10 16.41
C ILE A 62 -10.85 -0.49 17.36
N VAL A 63 -9.93 -1.30 17.83
CA VAL A 63 -8.79 -0.85 18.63
C VAL A 63 -7.52 -0.91 17.80
N LEU A 64 -6.87 0.24 17.61
CA LEU A 64 -5.59 0.34 16.93
C LEU A 64 -4.47 0.32 17.96
N VAL A 65 -3.61 -0.69 17.89
CA VAL A 65 -2.38 -0.79 18.69
C VAL A 65 -1.21 -0.39 17.83
N ASN A 66 -0.67 0.78 18.07
CA ASN A 66 0.42 1.34 17.27
C ASN A 66 1.76 1.21 18.00
N LEU A 67 2.80 0.86 17.23
CA LEU A 67 4.19 0.83 17.68
C LEU A 67 4.88 2.11 17.19
N ASP A 68 4.80 3.15 17.98
CA ASP A 68 5.36 4.45 17.66
C ASP A 68 6.81 4.64 18.15
N ASP A 69 7.41 5.76 17.81
CA ASP A 69 8.78 6.07 18.20
C ASP A 69 8.93 6.28 19.73
N ILE A 70 7.84 6.62 20.42
CA ILE A 70 7.83 6.73 21.89
C ILE A 70 7.99 5.35 22.49
N SER A 71 7.20 4.38 22.02
CA SER A 71 7.27 2.99 22.47
C SER A 71 8.66 2.37 22.22
N LYS A 72 9.29 2.68 21.08
CA LYS A 72 10.67 2.26 20.78
C LYS A 72 11.66 2.86 21.77
N LYS A 73 11.56 4.16 22.02
CA LYS A 73 12.44 4.86 22.94
C LYS A 73 12.30 4.37 24.38
N GLU A 74 11.09 4.12 24.83
CA GLU A 74 10.83 3.59 26.18
C GLU A 74 11.30 2.16 26.35
N SER A 75 11.17 1.33 25.32
CA SER A 75 11.64 -0.06 25.35
C SER A 75 13.15 -0.20 25.24
N GLY A 76 13.85 0.82 24.76
CA GLY A 76 15.29 0.80 24.51
C GLY A 76 15.73 -0.02 23.30
N TYR A 77 14.80 -0.44 22.44
CA TYR A 77 15.07 -1.21 21.23
C TYR A 77 14.74 -0.41 19.97
N ASP A 78 15.67 -0.34 19.05
CA ASP A 78 15.40 0.21 17.69
C ASP A 78 14.50 -0.73 16.88
N LEU A 79 14.73 -2.03 17.03
CA LEU A 79 13.90 -3.10 16.48
C LEU A 79 13.55 -4.07 17.61
N TRP A 80 12.26 -4.26 17.83
CA TRP A 80 11.83 -5.14 18.90
C TRP A 80 12.12 -6.62 18.60
N PRO A 81 12.65 -7.37 19.59
CA PRO A 81 12.73 -8.83 19.47
C PRO A 81 11.35 -9.45 19.26
N TYR A 82 11.28 -10.53 18.51
CA TYR A 82 10.01 -11.21 18.23
C TYR A 82 9.29 -11.71 19.50
N ALA A 83 10.04 -12.07 20.53
CA ALA A 83 9.47 -12.38 21.82
C ALA A 83 8.67 -11.22 22.45
N TYR A 84 8.97 -9.99 22.06
CA TYR A 84 8.21 -8.82 22.49
C TYR A 84 6.88 -8.70 21.75
N TYR A 85 6.90 -8.88 20.44
CA TYR A 85 5.67 -8.93 19.62
C TYR A 85 4.76 -10.06 20.06
N ALA A 86 5.32 -11.25 20.35
CA ALA A 86 4.55 -12.37 20.87
C ALA A 86 3.79 -12.01 22.15
N ARG A 87 4.45 -11.34 23.10
CA ARG A 87 3.80 -10.88 24.33
C ARG A 87 2.71 -9.85 24.11
N VAL A 88 2.90 -8.94 23.16
CA VAL A 88 1.87 -7.96 22.78
C VAL A 88 0.66 -8.65 22.19
N ILE A 89 0.87 -9.58 21.25
CA ILE A 89 -0.20 -10.37 20.62
C ILE A 89 -0.95 -11.18 21.69
N GLN A 90 -0.25 -11.87 22.57
CA GLN A 90 -0.88 -12.61 23.68
C GLN A 90 -1.71 -11.71 24.59
N LYS A 91 -1.23 -10.50 24.87
CA LYS A 91 -1.99 -9.55 25.69
C LYS A 91 -3.25 -9.05 24.98
N ILE A 92 -3.19 -8.85 23.67
CA ILE A 92 -4.36 -8.51 22.85
C ILE A 92 -5.35 -9.68 22.85
N ASN A 93 -4.87 -10.91 22.65
CA ASN A 93 -5.69 -12.12 22.66
C ASN A 93 -6.41 -12.33 24.00
N ALA A 94 -5.75 -12.00 25.11
CA ALA A 94 -6.37 -12.07 26.44
C ALA A 94 -7.55 -11.08 26.61
N GLY A 95 -7.63 -10.04 25.77
CA GLY A 95 -8.78 -9.14 25.69
C GLY A 95 -9.97 -9.71 24.93
N GLY A 96 -9.84 -10.87 24.29
CA GLY A 96 -10.90 -11.56 23.57
C GLY A 96 -11.36 -10.85 22.29
N PRO A 97 -10.46 -10.37 21.41
CA PRO A 97 -10.87 -9.74 20.15
C PRO A 97 -11.52 -10.77 19.23
N THR A 98 -12.51 -10.35 18.46
CA THR A 98 -13.14 -11.21 17.42
C THR A 98 -12.19 -11.50 16.26
N SER A 99 -11.29 -10.56 15.96
CA SER A 99 -10.26 -10.71 14.94
C SER A 99 -9.06 -9.82 15.25
N LEU A 100 -7.89 -10.21 14.81
CA LEU A 100 -6.63 -9.49 14.95
C LEU A 100 -6.00 -9.29 13.57
N GLY A 101 -5.82 -8.03 13.17
CA GLY A 101 -5.03 -7.66 12.00
C GLY A 101 -3.62 -7.28 12.42
N ILE A 102 -2.60 -7.89 11.80
CA ILE A 102 -1.20 -7.64 12.10
C ILE A 102 -0.52 -7.09 10.85
N ASP A 103 -0.17 -5.80 10.88
CA ASP A 103 0.56 -5.14 9.78
C ASP A 103 2.06 -5.02 10.13
N ILE A 104 2.71 -6.17 10.27
CA ILE A 104 4.14 -6.27 10.58
C ILE A 104 4.75 -7.34 9.69
N LEU A 105 5.86 -7.00 9.04
CA LEU A 105 6.63 -7.96 8.27
C LEU A 105 7.52 -8.79 9.20
N PHE A 106 7.15 -10.04 9.42
CA PHE A 106 7.97 -11.00 10.14
C PHE A 106 8.80 -11.83 9.16
N THR A 107 10.11 -11.90 9.38
CA THR A 107 11.02 -12.73 8.61
C THR A 107 11.89 -13.57 9.54
N ILE A 108 11.96 -14.87 9.30
CA ILE A 108 12.74 -15.82 10.11
C ILE A 108 14.21 -15.39 10.26
N SER A 109 14.77 -14.77 9.22
CA SER A 109 16.18 -14.35 9.19
C SER A 109 16.55 -13.24 10.20
N ILE A 110 15.56 -12.51 10.74
CA ILE A 110 15.80 -11.39 11.67
C ILE A 110 15.94 -11.90 13.12
N ASP A 111 15.06 -12.79 13.54
CA ASP A 111 15.04 -13.30 14.92
C ASP A 111 14.57 -14.76 14.93
N THR A 112 15.51 -15.68 14.76
CA THR A 112 15.21 -17.13 14.71
C THR A 112 14.74 -17.69 16.05
N LEU A 113 15.16 -17.08 17.17
CA LEU A 113 14.79 -17.56 18.51
C LEU A 113 13.40 -17.07 18.95
N GLY A 114 13.04 -15.86 18.55
CA GLY A 114 11.72 -15.28 18.85
C GLY A 114 10.62 -15.72 17.88
N TRP A 115 10.98 -16.21 16.70
CA TRP A 115 10.04 -16.60 15.66
C TRP A 115 8.97 -17.64 16.12
N PRO A 116 9.34 -18.76 16.78
CA PRO A 116 8.33 -19.71 17.24
C PRO A 116 7.34 -19.11 18.22
N GLN A 117 7.78 -18.15 19.05
CA GLN A 117 6.91 -17.49 20.04
C GLN A 117 5.86 -16.62 19.37
N VAL A 118 6.24 -15.86 18.32
CA VAL A 118 5.30 -15.04 17.53
C VAL A 118 4.31 -15.96 16.82
N LEU A 119 4.79 -17.01 16.18
CA LEU A 119 3.96 -17.97 15.46
C LEU A 119 2.91 -18.57 16.39
N THR A 120 3.31 -19.08 17.55
CA THR A 120 2.38 -19.60 18.57
C THR A 120 1.36 -18.55 19.01
N ALA A 121 1.78 -17.30 19.26
CA ALA A 121 0.88 -16.26 19.68
C ALA A 121 -0.16 -15.89 18.59
N ILE A 122 0.22 -15.98 17.31
CA ILE A 122 -0.69 -15.78 16.16
C ILE A 122 -1.64 -16.97 16.03
N GLU A 123 -1.15 -18.21 16.14
CA GLU A 123 -1.97 -19.42 16.07
C GLU A 123 -3.02 -19.51 17.18
N GLU A 124 -2.71 -19.00 18.37
CA GLU A 124 -3.62 -18.88 19.49
C GLU A 124 -4.72 -17.81 19.30
N SER A 125 -4.57 -16.92 18.30
CA SER A 125 -5.58 -15.92 18.00
C SER A 125 -6.80 -16.56 17.33
N TYR A 126 -8.01 -16.11 17.67
CA TYR A 126 -9.26 -16.65 17.12
C TYR A 126 -9.33 -16.50 15.59
N VAL A 127 -8.99 -15.32 15.08
CA VAL A 127 -8.77 -15.03 13.66
C VAL A 127 -7.64 -14.02 13.57
N ALA A 128 -6.49 -14.45 13.08
CA ALA A 128 -5.38 -13.56 12.79
C ALA A 128 -5.18 -13.41 11.28
N VAL A 129 -5.05 -12.17 10.79
CA VAL A 129 -4.74 -11.86 9.42
C VAL A 129 -3.42 -11.11 9.39
N ASN A 130 -2.40 -11.73 8.79
CA ASN A 130 -1.13 -11.07 8.50
C ASN A 130 -0.88 -11.12 6.99
N PRO A 131 -0.87 -9.98 6.27
CA PRO A 131 -0.69 -9.97 4.82
C PRO A 131 0.73 -10.32 4.36
N TYR A 132 1.70 -10.39 5.28
CA TYR A 132 3.13 -10.52 4.94
C TYR A 132 3.79 -11.75 5.56
N PHE A 133 3.11 -12.89 5.54
CA PHE A 133 3.79 -14.16 5.84
C PHE A 133 4.65 -14.55 4.64
N ILE A 134 5.97 -14.40 4.76
CA ILE A 134 6.93 -14.92 3.79
C ILE A 134 7.58 -16.17 4.40
N GLU A 135 7.08 -17.33 4.02
CA GLU A 135 7.81 -18.60 4.17
C GLU A 135 8.90 -18.64 3.08
N PHE A 136 10.16 -18.78 3.48
CA PHE A 136 11.27 -19.11 2.59
C PHE A 136 11.72 -20.53 2.81
#